data_43782c73c8392592fefa3b67fa11d0bc
#
_entry.id   43782c73c8392592fefa3b67fa11d0bc
#
_cell.length_a   1.000
_cell.length_b   1.000
_cell.length_c   1.000
_cell.angle_alpha   90.00
_cell.angle_beta   90.00
_cell.angle_gamma   90.00
#
_symmetry.space_group_name_H-M   'P 1'
#
loop_
_entity.id
_entity.type
_entity.pdbx_description
1 polymer ?
#
loop_
_entity_poly.entity_id
_entity_poly.type
_entity_poly.pdbx_seq_one_letter_code
_entity_poly.pdbx_strand_id
1 'polypeptide(L)'
;MELILQLYLLPYNPLRPVICFDERPCFLIGDRIKGLEMKKGEVAKENYAYTKHGSCCVLAAIEPLTGKRFAHIRPQRRRVEFAEFMKDLADLYPDAEKIIVVLDNLNTHNFSSFFHTFDAQTAAKLMDRFEFVFTPKSASWLNMVEIEFSALSRQCLNRRISVSYTHLRAHETAR
;
A
#
# COMPACT_ATOMS: atom_id res chain seq x y z
N MET A 1 12.71 -2.11 17.15
CA MET A 1 13.68 -1.95 16.01
C MET A 1 14.43 -3.23 15.76
N GLU A 2 15.11 -3.76 16.76
CA GLU A 2 15.90 -5.01 16.64
C GLU A 2 15.10 -6.21 16.12
N LEU A 3 13.90 -6.43 16.63
CA LEU A 3 13.00 -7.50 16.19
C LEU A 3 12.73 -7.46 14.68
N ILE A 4 12.47 -6.28 14.11
CA ILE A 4 12.18 -6.15 12.67
C ILE A 4 13.45 -6.43 11.83
N LEU A 5 14.60 -5.95 12.28
CA LEU A 5 15.87 -6.24 11.59
C LEU A 5 16.22 -7.74 11.65
N GLN A 6 16.00 -8.38 12.80
CA GLN A 6 16.16 -9.83 12.92
C GLN A 6 15.20 -10.58 11.99
N LEU A 7 13.95 -10.11 11.88
CA LEU A 7 12.95 -10.71 10.99
C LEU A 7 13.40 -10.69 9.53
N TYR A 8 14.01 -9.58 9.07
CA TYR A 8 14.52 -9.48 7.70
C TYR A 8 15.79 -10.30 7.42
N LEU A 9 16.49 -10.75 8.45
CA LEU A 9 17.65 -11.63 8.33
C LEU A 9 17.27 -13.13 8.26
N LEU A 10 16.00 -13.46 8.54
CA LEU A 10 15.55 -14.84 8.43
C LEU A 10 15.57 -15.33 6.99
N PRO A 11 15.92 -16.60 6.74
CA PRO A 11 15.79 -17.19 5.41
C PRO A 11 14.32 -17.24 5.00
N TYR A 12 14.08 -17.22 3.69
CA TYR A 12 12.73 -17.35 3.15
C TYR A 12 12.04 -18.63 3.62
N ASN A 13 10.84 -18.48 4.13
CA ASN A 13 9.99 -19.61 4.55
C ASN A 13 8.58 -19.40 3.94
N PRO A 14 8.15 -20.24 2.97
CA PRO A 14 6.85 -20.11 2.33
C PRO A 14 5.67 -20.36 3.28
N LEU A 15 5.88 -21.10 4.40
CA LEU A 15 4.87 -21.32 5.42
C LEU A 15 4.71 -20.12 6.37
N ARG A 16 5.72 -19.24 6.42
CA ARG A 16 5.73 -18.03 7.25
C ARG A 16 6.32 -16.85 6.47
N PRO A 17 5.69 -16.41 5.36
CA PRO A 17 6.18 -15.29 4.58
C PRO A 17 6.17 -14.00 5.40
N VAL A 18 7.20 -13.17 5.18
CA VAL A 18 7.32 -11.84 5.79
C VAL A 18 6.92 -10.80 4.75
N ILE A 19 5.93 -10.00 5.08
CA ILE A 19 5.32 -9.02 4.19
C ILE A 19 5.38 -7.64 4.86
N CYS A 20 5.75 -6.63 4.10
CA CYS A 20 5.69 -5.23 4.52
C CYS A 20 4.45 -4.59 3.91
N PHE A 21 3.60 -3.99 4.74
CA PHE A 21 2.37 -3.32 4.30
C PHE A 21 2.36 -1.86 4.73
N ASP A 22 1.84 -0.98 3.86
CA ASP A 22 1.55 0.42 4.20
C ASP A 22 0.53 1.04 3.24
N GLU A 23 0.11 2.26 3.53
CA GLU A 23 -0.89 3.04 2.80
C GLU A 23 -0.33 4.38 2.33
N ARG A 24 -0.53 4.69 1.05
CA ARG A 24 -0.14 5.97 0.49
C ARG A 24 -1.34 6.74 -0.06
N PRO A 25 -1.72 7.87 0.55
CA PRO A 25 -2.73 8.75 -0.01
C PRO A 25 -2.20 9.44 -1.28
N CYS A 26 -3.04 9.54 -2.30
CA CYS A 26 -2.76 10.17 -3.58
C CYS A 26 -3.84 11.20 -3.91
N PHE A 27 -3.42 12.38 -4.36
CA PHE A 27 -4.32 13.42 -4.85
C PHE A 27 -4.40 13.35 -6.37
N LEU A 28 -5.63 13.27 -6.88
CA LEU A 28 -5.91 13.28 -8.31
C LEU A 28 -6.05 14.74 -8.75
N ILE A 29 -5.03 15.24 -9.40
CA ILE A 29 -4.98 16.64 -9.85
C ILE A 29 -4.67 16.70 -11.34
N GLY A 30 -5.39 17.53 -12.07
CA GLY A 30 -5.17 17.78 -13.49
C GLY A 30 -4.82 19.24 -13.77
N ASP A 31 -4.30 19.49 -14.96
CA ASP A 31 -4.00 20.85 -15.38
C ASP A 31 -5.29 21.63 -15.66
N ARG A 32 -5.43 22.78 -15.03
CA ARG A 32 -6.48 23.75 -15.38
C ARG A 32 -6.15 24.50 -16.65
N ILE A 33 -4.88 24.78 -16.88
CA ILE A 33 -4.34 25.46 -18.04
C ILE A 33 -3.19 24.60 -18.55
N LYS A 34 -3.21 24.27 -19.84
CA LYS A 34 -2.15 23.46 -20.47
C LYS A 34 -0.80 24.17 -20.29
N GLY A 35 0.20 23.43 -19.81
CA GLY A 35 1.57 23.92 -19.71
C GLY A 35 2.19 24.22 -21.07
N LEU A 36 3.29 24.93 -21.06
CA LEU A 36 4.08 25.16 -22.26
C LEU A 36 5.06 24.00 -22.47
N GLU A 37 5.01 23.45 -23.68
CA GLU A 37 5.88 22.33 -24.05
C GLU A 37 7.34 22.81 -24.17
N MET A 38 8.28 21.89 -23.94
CA MET A 38 9.71 22.14 -24.09
C MET A 38 10.03 22.52 -25.54
N LYS A 39 10.78 23.62 -25.73
CA LYS A 39 11.33 24.03 -27.04
C LYS A 39 12.85 24.11 -26.93
N LYS A 40 13.51 24.19 -28.07
CA LYS A 40 14.98 24.33 -28.12
C LYS A 40 15.43 25.59 -27.37
N GLY A 41 16.18 25.42 -26.28
CA GLY A 41 16.64 26.50 -25.40
C GLY A 41 15.66 26.93 -24.31
N GLU A 42 14.45 26.32 -24.22
CA GLU A 42 13.46 26.61 -23.17
C GLU A 42 13.03 25.33 -22.45
N VAL A 43 12.98 25.38 -21.14
CA VAL A 43 12.46 24.28 -20.33
C VAL A 43 10.93 24.23 -20.38
N ALA A 44 10.34 23.05 -20.25
CA ALA A 44 8.90 22.92 -20.09
C ALA A 44 8.42 23.71 -18.86
N LYS A 45 7.32 24.43 -19.00
CA LYS A 45 6.73 25.24 -17.91
C LYS A 45 5.34 24.70 -17.59
N GLU A 46 5.13 24.28 -16.34
CA GLU A 46 3.80 23.90 -15.85
C GLU A 46 3.11 25.07 -15.18
N ASN A 47 1.80 25.18 -15.36
CA ASN A 47 1.02 26.19 -14.67
C ASN A 47 0.76 25.74 -13.23
N TYR A 48 0.80 26.65 -12.26
CA TYR A 48 0.51 26.34 -10.84
C TYR A 48 -1.00 26.06 -10.61
N ALA A 49 -1.89 26.52 -11.49
CA ALA A 49 -3.31 26.30 -11.37
C ALA A 49 -3.66 24.84 -11.75
N TYR A 50 -4.32 24.14 -10.85
CA TYR A 50 -4.76 22.76 -11.05
C TYR A 50 -6.24 22.57 -10.70
N THR A 51 -6.84 21.55 -11.29
CA THR A 51 -8.18 21.08 -10.95
C THR A 51 -8.08 19.82 -10.09
N LYS A 52 -8.80 19.78 -8.97
CA LYS A 52 -8.88 18.58 -8.12
C LYS A 52 -9.93 17.63 -8.70
N HIS A 53 -9.53 16.38 -8.96
CA HIS A 53 -10.41 15.29 -9.42
C HIS A 53 -10.78 14.33 -8.27
N GLY A 54 -10.26 14.58 -7.07
CA GLY A 54 -10.50 13.78 -5.88
C GLY A 54 -9.21 13.30 -5.22
N SER A 55 -9.35 12.29 -4.40
CA SER A 55 -8.23 11.58 -3.76
C SER A 55 -8.51 10.08 -3.76
N CYS A 56 -7.46 9.31 -3.72
CA CYS A 56 -7.50 7.87 -3.48
C CYS A 56 -6.37 7.47 -2.54
N CYS A 57 -6.36 6.21 -2.12
CA CYS A 57 -5.30 5.64 -1.34
C CYS A 57 -4.78 4.39 -2.04
N VAL A 58 -3.48 4.25 -2.17
CA VAL A 58 -2.82 3.03 -2.59
C VAL A 58 -2.47 2.24 -1.33
N LEU A 59 -3.10 1.08 -1.15
CA LEU A 59 -2.70 0.09 -0.16
C LEU A 59 -1.72 -0.84 -0.86
N ALA A 60 -0.55 -1.05 -0.29
CA ALA A 60 0.47 -1.87 -0.93
C ALA A 60 1.15 -2.82 0.07
N ALA A 61 1.46 -4.00 -0.41
CA ALA A 61 2.24 -5.01 0.29
C ALA A 61 3.38 -5.50 -0.59
N ILE A 62 4.52 -5.74 0.01
CA ILE A 62 5.68 -6.37 -0.64
C ILE A 62 6.20 -7.51 0.23
N GLU A 63 6.55 -8.61 -0.40
CA GLU A 63 7.34 -9.67 0.18
C GLU A 63 8.81 -9.41 -0.17
N PRO A 64 9.65 -8.88 0.76
CA PRO A 64 10.99 -8.39 0.42
C PRO A 64 11.92 -9.45 -0.18
N LEU A 65 11.82 -10.69 0.29
CA LEU A 65 12.73 -11.78 -0.13
C LEU A 65 12.41 -12.33 -1.53
N THR A 66 11.16 -12.22 -1.98
CA THR A 66 10.76 -12.72 -3.31
C THR A 66 10.49 -11.60 -4.31
N GLY A 67 10.30 -10.38 -3.81
CA GLY A 67 9.92 -9.23 -4.61
C GLY A 67 8.46 -9.26 -5.09
N LYS A 68 7.63 -10.17 -4.59
CA LYS A 68 6.18 -10.17 -4.88
C LYS A 68 5.55 -8.90 -4.36
N ARG A 69 4.71 -8.28 -5.17
CA ARG A 69 3.99 -7.04 -4.86
C ARG A 69 2.50 -7.26 -5.01
N PHE A 70 1.75 -6.69 -4.09
CA PHE A 70 0.31 -6.69 -4.11
C PHE A 70 -0.18 -5.28 -3.77
N ALA A 71 -1.09 -4.73 -4.56
CA ALA A 71 -1.58 -3.39 -4.33
C ALA A 71 -3.05 -3.25 -4.71
N HIS A 72 -3.79 -2.50 -3.91
CA HIS A 72 -5.15 -2.06 -4.21
C HIS A 72 -5.24 -0.54 -4.21
N ILE A 73 -6.09 0.00 -5.06
CA ILE A 73 -6.46 1.41 -5.02
C ILE A 73 -7.86 1.51 -4.40
N ARG A 74 -7.97 2.27 -3.32
CA ARG A 74 -9.22 2.46 -2.58
C ARG A 74 -9.56 3.95 -2.45
N PRO A 75 -10.85 4.32 -2.38
CA PRO A 75 -11.23 5.72 -2.22
C PRO A 75 -10.82 6.29 -0.86
N GLN A 76 -10.71 5.43 0.14
CA GLN A 76 -10.40 5.81 1.52
C GLN A 76 -9.48 4.76 2.18
N ARG A 77 -8.94 5.10 3.36
CA ARG A 77 -8.14 4.23 4.21
C ARG A 77 -8.86 4.00 5.55
N ARG A 78 -9.94 3.25 5.53
CA ARG A 78 -10.71 2.90 6.72
C ARG A 78 -10.42 1.45 7.13
N ARG A 79 -10.98 1.03 8.26
CA ARG A 79 -10.88 -0.34 8.75
C ARG A 79 -11.38 -1.38 7.76
N VAL A 80 -12.41 -1.03 6.99
CA VAL A 80 -12.99 -1.92 5.97
C VAL A 80 -11.99 -2.18 4.85
N GLU A 81 -11.40 -1.11 4.29
CA GLU A 81 -10.43 -1.24 3.20
C GLU A 81 -9.19 -2.02 3.64
N PHE A 82 -8.72 -1.79 4.88
CA PHE A 82 -7.64 -2.58 5.47
C PHE A 82 -8.00 -4.06 5.61
N ALA A 83 -9.17 -4.36 6.18
CA ALA A 83 -9.61 -5.72 6.41
C ALA A 83 -9.81 -6.50 5.11
N GLU A 84 -10.42 -5.88 4.09
CA GLU A 84 -10.57 -6.46 2.75
C GLU A 84 -9.20 -6.74 2.12
N PHE A 85 -8.27 -5.78 2.19
CA PHE A 85 -6.92 -5.96 1.68
C PHE A 85 -6.20 -7.14 2.35
N MET A 86 -6.30 -7.25 3.69
CA MET A 86 -5.69 -8.37 4.43
C MET A 86 -6.33 -9.71 4.06
N LYS A 87 -7.65 -9.75 3.82
CA LYS A 87 -8.32 -10.96 3.36
C LYS A 87 -7.79 -11.39 1.99
N ASP A 88 -7.73 -10.48 1.03
CA ASP A 88 -7.21 -10.76 -0.30
C ASP A 88 -5.72 -11.15 -0.27
N LEU A 89 -4.94 -10.52 0.64
CA LEU A 89 -3.55 -10.90 0.88
C LEU A 89 -3.44 -12.33 1.43
N ALA A 90 -4.33 -12.73 2.36
CA ALA A 90 -4.34 -14.10 2.89
C ALA A 90 -4.64 -15.13 1.80
N ASP A 91 -5.50 -14.80 0.85
CA ASP A 91 -5.88 -15.67 -0.27
C ASP A 91 -4.71 -15.89 -1.26
N LEU A 92 -3.72 -14.98 -1.30
CA LEU A 92 -2.49 -15.15 -2.09
C LEU A 92 -1.49 -16.15 -1.49
N TYR A 93 -1.64 -16.50 -0.22
CA TYR A 93 -0.75 -17.41 0.51
C TYR A 93 -1.56 -18.57 1.15
N PRO A 94 -2.25 -19.40 0.35
CA PRO A 94 -3.18 -20.42 0.88
C PRO A 94 -2.47 -21.42 1.79
N ASP A 95 -1.21 -21.77 1.48
CA ASP A 95 -0.43 -22.78 2.18
C ASP A 95 0.34 -22.24 3.40
N ALA A 96 0.34 -20.93 3.61
CA ALA A 96 1.06 -20.34 4.75
C ALA A 96 0.35 -20.68 6.08
N GLU A 97 1.11 -21.10 7.07
CA GLU A 97 0.63 -21.30 8.44
C GLU A 97 0.36 -19.96 9.13
N LYS A 98 1.27 -19.01 8.96
CA LYS A 98 1.19 -17.63 9.46
C LYS A 98 1.77 -16.68 8.44
N ILE A 99 1.13 -15.55 8.24
CA ILE A 99 1.63 -14.45 7.43
C ILE A 99 2.11 -13.36 8.39
N ILE A 100 3.41 -13.10 8.41
CA ILE A 100 4.01 -12.08 9.26
C ILE A 100 3.92 -10.75 8.51
N VAL A 101 3.21 -9.77 9.06
CA VAL A 101 3.05 -8.46 8.42
C VAL A 101 3.70 -7.37 9.24
N VAL A 102 4.70 -6.72 8.64
CA VAL A 102 5.32 -5.51 9.19
C VAL A 102 4.51 -4.30 8.73
N LEU A 103 4.00 -3.52 9.68
CA LEU A 103 3.13 -2.38 9.43
C LEU A 103 3.30 -1.30 10.50
N ASP A 104 2.78 -0.10 10.25
CA ASP A 104 2.75 0.96 11.25
C ASP A 104 1.62 0.73 12.29
N ASN A 105 1.73 1.40 13.42
CA ASN A 105 0.74 1.29 14.51
C ASN A 105 -0.42 2.28 14.34
N LEU A 106 -1.04 2.30 13.16
CA LEU A 106 -2.25 3.10 12.92
C LEU A 106 -3.46 2.43 13.58
N ASN A 107 -4.44 3.22 14.04
CA ASN A 107 -5.64 2.71 14.71
C ASN A 107 -6.51 1.77 13.84
N THR A 108 -6.34 1.81 12.53
CA THR A 108 -7.00 0.91 11.57
C THR A 108 -6.25 -0.42 11.41
N HIS A 109 -4.97 -0.48 11.76
CA HIS A 109 -4.08 -1.62 11.54
C HIS A 109 -4.07 -2.59 12.72
N ASN A 110 -5.23 -3.15 13.03
CA ASN A 110 -5.35 -4.11 14.12
C ASN A 110 -6.45 -5.15 13.83
N PHE A 111 -6.45 -6.24 14.58
CA PHE A 111 -7.42 -7.32 14.41
C PHE A 111 -8.87 -6.93 14.63
N SER A 112 -9.16 -5.85 15.40
CA SER A 112 -10.52 -5.36 15.56
C SER A 112 -11.16 -4.92 14.25
N SER A 113 -10.35 -4.55 13.26
CA SER A 113 -10.82 -4.20 11.92
C SER A 113 -11.46 -5.38 11.19
N PHE A 114 -11.01 -6.61 11.45
CA PHE A 114 -11.62 -7.82 10.89
C PHE A 114 -13.01 -8.04 11.46
N PHE A 115 -13.16 -7.92 12.79
CA PHE A 115 -14.46 -8.07 13.46
C PHE A 115 -15.44 -6.94 13.16
N HIS A 116 -14.93 -5.78 12.76
CA HIS A 116 -15.77 -4.68 12.29
C HIS A 116 -16.30 -4.91 10.87
N THR A 117 -15.57 -5.66 10.05
CA THR A 117 -15.83 -5.79 8.60
C THR A 117 -16.50 -7.11 8.24
N PHE A 118 -16.10 -8.20 8.89
CA PHE A 118 -16.54 -9.55 8.58
C PHE A 118 -17.35 -10.15 9.75
N ASP A 119 -18.05 -11.26 9.48
CA ASP A 119 -18.65 -12.07 10.53
C ASP A 119 -17.57 -12.64 11.48
N ALA A 120 -17.98 -13.01 12.70
CA ALA A 120 -17.07 -13.43 13.75
C ALA A 120 -16.22 -14.66 13.37
N GLN A 121 -16.77 -15.60 12.59
CA GLN A 121 -16.05 -16.79 12.17
C GLN A 121 -14.96 -16.46 11.15
N THR A 122 -15.26 -15.65 10.15
CA THR A 122 -14.30 -15.17 9.14
C THR A 122 -13.22 -14.32 9.80
N ALA A 123 -13.60 -13.40 10.68
CA ALA A 123 -12.65 -12.55 11.40
C ALA A 123 -11.68 -13.36 12.27
N ALA A 124 -12.16 -14.37 12.99
CA ALA A 124 -11.32 -15.24 13.80
C ALA A 124 -10.34 -16.05 12.93
N LYS A 125 -10.78 -16.60 11.82
CA LYS A 125 -9.90 -17.32 10.86
C LYS A 125 -8.79 -16.41 10.32
N LEU A 126 -9.14 -15.16 9.95
CA LEU A 126 -8.15 -14.20 9.49
C LEU A 126 -7.16 -13.82 10.61
N MET A 127 -7.63 -13.57 11.81
CA MET A 127 -6.77 -13.28 12.96
C MET A 127 -5.75 -14.41 13.20
N ASP A 128 -6.18 -15.66 13.08
CA ASP A 128 -5.29 -16.82 13.23
C ASP A 128 -4.25 -16.93 12.12
N ARG A 129 -4.51 -16.35 10.95
CA ARG A 129 -3.59 -16.37 9.80
C ARG A 129 -2.48 -15.33 9.89
N PHE A 130 -2.67 -14.24 10.64
CA PHE A 130 -1.75 -13.12 10.67
C PHE A 130 -0.98 -13.01 11.98
N GLU A 131 0.26 -12.56 11.86
CA GLU A 131 1.11 -12.09 12.95
C GLU A 131 1.56 -10.66 12.64
N PHE A 132 1.03 -9.66 13.36
CA PHE A 132 1.36 -8.25 13.13
C PHE A 132 2.59 -7.82 13.92
N VAL A 133 3.56 -7.27 13.22
CA VAL A 133 4.79 -6.71 13.79
C VAL A 133 4.80 -5.21 13.52
N PHE A 134 4.59 -4.43 14.57
CA PHE A 134 4.48 -2.97 14.44
C PHE A 134 5.83 -2.28 14.41
N THR A 135 5.99 -1.33 13.49
CA THR A 135 7.16 -0.45 13.48
C THR A 135 7.15 0.48 14.69
N PRO A 136 8.31 0.78 15.29
CA PRO A 136 8.40 1.76 16.36
C PRO A 136 7.93 3.15 15.88
N LYS A 137 7.46 3.96 16.82
CA LYS A 137 7.07 5.35 16.53
C LYS A 137 8.24 6.10 15.87
N SER A 138 7.97 6.80 14.78
CA SER A 138 8.97 7.54 13.97
C SER A 138 10.05 6.67 13.30
N ALA A 139 9.77 5.39 13.08
CA ALA A 139 10.67 4.45 12.42
C ALA A 139 10.01 3.76 11.21
N SER A 140 9.18 4.48 10.45
CA SER A 140 8.53 3.99 9.21
C SER A 140 9.55 3.52 8.17
N TRP A 141 10.75 4.08 8.17
CA TRP A 141 11.85 3.67 7.29
C TRP A 141 12.26 2.19 7.45
N LEU A 142 11.88 1.53 8.56
CA LEU A 142 12.04 0.09 8.74
C LEU A 142 11.03 -0.71 7.91
N ASN A 143 9.95 -0.09 7.44
CA ASN A 143 8.98 -0.74 6.58
C ASN A 143 9.46 -0.69 5.13
N MET A 144 9.86 -1.83 4.58
CA MET A 144 10.46 -1.89 3.25
C MET A 144 9.51 -1.48 2.11
N VAL A 145 8.19 -1.47 2.33
CA VAL A 145 7.22 -0.95 1.35
C VAL A 145 7.41 0.54 1.04
N GLU A 146 8.03 1.31 1.93
CA GLU A 146 8.36 2.72 1.70
C GLU A 146 9.34 2.91 0.52
N ILE A 147 10.19 1.92 0.25
CA ILE A 147 11.08 1.90 -0.92
C ILE A 147 10.23 1.84 -2.19
N GLU A 148 9.21 0.98 -2.22
CA GLU A 148 8.29 0.85 -3.34
C GLU A 148 7.47 2.13 -3.55
N PHE A 149 6.97 2.74 -2.48
CA PHE A 149 6.29 4.02 -2.58
C PHE A 149 7.18 5.15 -3.08
N SER A 150 8.45 5.14 -2.70
CA SER A 150 9.43 6.10 -3.20
C SER A 150 9.67 5.91 -4.72
N ALA A 151 9.80 4.67 -5.18
CA ALA A 151 9.94 4.35 -6.59
C ALA A 151 8.67 4.72 -7.37
N LEU A 152 7.49 4.33 -6.90
CA LEU A 152 6.20 4.66 -7.48
C LEU A 152 6.00 6.17 -7.60
N SER A 153 6.37 6.93 -6.57
CA SER A 153 6.28 8.38 -6.58
C SER A 153 7.15 8.99 -7.67
N ARG A 154 8.43 8.60 -7.73
CA ARG A 154 9.36 9.16 -8.70
C ARG A 154 9.01 8.79 -10.14
N GLN A 155 8.54 7.58 -10.38
CA GLN A 155 8.27 7.08 -11.72
C GLN A 155 6.88 7.47 -12.23
N CYS A 156 5.86 7.55 -11.36
CA CYS A 156 4.47 7.68 -11.76
C CYS A 156 3.73 8.84 -11.09
N LEU A 157 3.85 8.99 -9.75
CA LEU A 157 2.96 9.88 -8.98
C LEU A 157 3.47 11.32 -8.85
N ASN A 158 4.74 11.60 -9.14
CA ASN A 158 5.28 12.97 -9.14
C ASN A 158 4.73 13.83 -10.29
N ARG A 159 4.07 13.21 -11.26
CA ARG A 159 3.35 13.92 -12.32
C ARG A 159 1.90 14.13 -11.86
N ARG A 160 1.25 15.15 -12.43
CA ARG A 160 -0.18 15.37 -12.20
C ARG A 160 -0.98 14.19 -12.74
N ILE A 161 -1.76 13.56 -11.86
CA ILE A 161 -2.62 12.42 -12.20
C ILE A 161 -3.99 13.00 -12.53
N SER A 162 -4.24 13.24 -13.82
CA SER A 162 -5.49 13.83 -14.32
C SER A 162 -6.64 12.83 -14.50
N VAL A 163 -6.44 11.58 -14.10
CA VAL A 163 -7.42 10.50 -14.24
C VAL A 163 -8.31 10.36 -13.02
N SER A 164 -9.53 9.86 -13.22
CA SER A 164 -10.44 9.56 -12.11
C SER A 164 -10.01 8.31 -11.35
N TYR A 165 -10.48 8.17 -10.10
CA TYR A 165 -10.30 6.97 -9.28
C TYR A 165 -10.72 5.69 -10.02
N THR A 166 -11.84 5.72 -10.74
CA THR A 166 -12.34 4.57 -11.50
C THR A 166 -11.36 4.11 -12.57
N HIS A 167 -10.67 5.04 -13.23
CA HIS A 167 -9.65 4.72 -14.23
C HIS A 167 -8.41 4.08 -13.60
N LEU A 168 -7.94 4.61 -12.46
CA LEU A 168 -6.81 4.02 -11.73
C LEU A 168 -7.13 2.60 -11.25
N ARG A 169 -8.35 2.39 -10.72
CA ARG A 169 -8.79 1.08 -10.27
C ARG A 169 -8.83 0.03 -11.40
N ALA A 170 -9.15 0.44 -12.62
CA ALA A 170 -9.13 -0.48 -13.77
C ALA A 170 -7.75 -1.05 -14.10
N HIS A 171 -6.68 -0.44 -13.55
CA HIS A 171 -5.29 -0.90 -13.68
C HIS A 171 -4.76 -1.59 -12.41
N GLU A 172 -5.62 -1.88 -11.41
CA GLU A 172 -5.24 -2.77 -10.31
C GLU A 172 -4.78 -4.10 -10.92
N THR A 173 -3.59 -4.54 -10.53
CA THR A 173 -3.13 -5.88 -10.88
C THR A 173 -4.02 -6.86 -10.12
N ALA A 174 -5.04 -7.35 -10.81
CA ALA A 174 -5.78 -8.50 -10.38
C ALA A 174 -4.83 -9.69 -10.42
N ARG A 175 -4.40 -10.14 -9.23
CA ARG A 175 -4.00 -11.52 -8.93
C ARG A 175 -3.77 -11.68 -7.48
#